data_6df0d8af310d68e96f75563111b632c2
#
_entry.id   6df0d8af310d68e96f75563111b632c2
#
_cell.length_a   1.000
_cell.length_b   1.000
_cell.length_c   1.000
_cell.angle_alpha   90.00
_cell.angle_beta   90.00
_cell.angle_gamma   90.00
#
_symmetry.space_group_name_H-M   'P 1'
#
loop_
_entity.id
_entity.type
_entity.pdbx_description
1 polymer ?
#
loop_
_entity_poly.entity_id
_entity_poly.type
_entity_poly.pdbx_seq_one_letter_code
_entity_poly.pdbx_strand_id
1 'polypeptide(L)'
;INCRASLNSCFHNACVANTNDENFSHYEAGADHFVNLLFTFDEKEELTGAIINVPCPSQNTENEYYLSADYWNDVRIAIRKKYGDIYLLPQCAAAGDLAPRILHYKQAQDRRFRLKYGESFAEKGLERTARQDIAERIAAAFDEVYAWASKEKKREARITHVVETVQLSKRLISDEEYAYAKQGYAQEMAKEYRTDGDPQERLFQNSVLYSLRNRYKGIIDRYEAQKEQPKFPMELHVIGLDDVAFASNQFELYMDYQHRIQARSPFVQTFVVQLAGQSGEGGGSYLCTQRGFEGRGYSASMYCNLVSPAGGQELVEETVRLLKEIRASQEE
;
A
#
# COMPACT_ATOMS: atom_id res chain seq x y z
N ILE A 1 -4.03 -2.67 -12.41
CA ILE A 1 -3.60 -3.11 -11.08
C ILE A 1 -3.91 -4.59 -10.95
N ASN A 2 -3.00 -5.37 -10.40
CA ASN A 2 -3.20 -6.80 -10.18
C ASN A 2 -2.82 -7.16 -8.75
N CYS A 3 -3.54 -8.16 -8.22
CA CYS A 3 -3.21 -8.74 -6.94
C CYS A 3 -1.88 -9.47 -6.98
N ARG A 4 -1.21 -9.53 -5.87
CA ARG A 4 -0.07 -10.43 -5.69
C ARG A 4 -0.54 -11.88 -5.72
N ALA A 5 0.32 -12.77 -6.15
CA ALA A 5 0.03 -14.19 -6.19
C ALA A 5 0.54 -14.88 -4.92
N SER A 6 -0.23 -15.82 -4.42
CA SER A 6 0.18 -16.71 -3.34
C SER A 6 0.97 -17.89 -3.88
N LEU A 7 1.95 -18.35 -3.12
CA LEU A 7 2.78 -19.51 -3.42
C LEU A 7 2.63 -20.63 -2.40
N ASN A 8 2.73 -21.84 -2.88
CA ASN A 8 2.85 -23.03 -2.03
C ASN A 8 4.30 -23.26 -1.57
N SER A 9 5.03 -22.22 -1.19
CA SER A 9 6.42 -22.36 -0.70
C SER A 9 6.51 -22.05 0.77
N CYS A 10 7.34 -22.83 1.45
CA CYS A 10 7.68 -22.59 2.83
C CYS A 10 8.58 -21.36 2.96
N PHE A 11 8.50 -20.68 4.08
CA PHE A 11 9.32 -19.61 4.70
C PHE A 11 10.20 -18.70 3.82
N HIS A 12 10.41 -18.95 2.56
CA HIS A 12 11.36 -18.24 1.72
C HIS A 12 10.63 -17.29 0.76
N ASN A 13 10.83 -16.05 0.91
CA ASN A 13 10.74 -14.88 0.01
C ASN A 13 10.30 -15.14 -1.44
N ALA A 14 9.25 -15.87 -1.64
CA ALA A 14 8.75 -16.06 -2.97
C ALA A 14 7.74 -14.95 -3.27
N CYS A 15 8.26 -13.83 -3.77
CA CYS A 15 7.44 -12.85 -4.45
C CYS A 15 7.22 -13.36 -5.88
N VAL A 16 6.02 -13.80 -6.21
CA VAL A 16 5.73 -14.18 -7.59
C VAL A 16 5.45 -12.95 -8.41
N ALA A 17 6.42 -12.59 -9.19
CA ALA A 17 6.23 -11.65 -10.29
C ALA A 17 5.66 -12.33 -11.53
N ASN A 18 5.37 -13.64 -11.50
CA ASN A 18 5.02 -14.42 -12.66
C ASN A 18 4.06 -15.56 -12.32
N THR A 19 2.91 -15.60 -12.97
CA THR A 19 1.93 -16.69 -12.86
C THR A 19 2.34 -17.98 -13.55
N ASN A 20 3.48 -17.99 -14.24
CA ASN A 20 4.09 -19.19 -14.83
C ASN A 20 5.04 -19.92 -13.89
N ASP A 21 5.20 -19.44 -12.65
CA ASP A 21 5.97 -20.15 -11.63
C ASP A 21 5.25 -21.46 -11.26
N GLU A 22 5.98 -22.56 -11.17
CA GLU A 22 5.43 -23.88 -10.84
C GLU A 22 4.76 -23.93 -9.46
N ASN A 23 5.17 -23.04 -8.55
CA ASN A 23 4.61 -22.92 -7.22
C ASN A 23 3.41 -21.96 -7.15
N PHE A 24 3.04 -21.29 -8.26
CA PHE A 24 1.87 -20.45 -8.27
C PHE A 24 0.60 -21.25 -7.94
N SER A 25 -0.17 -20.80 -6.95
CA SER A 25 -1.44 -21.44 -6.58
C SER A 25 -2.66 -20.57 -6.95
N HIS A 26 -2.68 -19.34 -6.51
CA HIS A 26 -3.82 -18.42 -6.72
C HIS A 26 -3.43 -16.97 -6.42
N TYR A 27 -4.28 -16.02 -6.78
CA TYR A 27 -4.18 -14.65 -6.35
C TYR A 27 -4.67 -14.49 -4.91
N GLU A 28 -4.04 -13.60 -4.15
CA GLU A 28 -4.41 -13.34 -2.75
C GLU A 28 -5.81 -12.72 -2.65
N ALA A 29 -6.14 -11.75 -3.52
CA ALA A 29 -7.46 -11.13 -3.57
C ALA A 29 -7.79 -10.55 -4.95
N GLY A 30 -8.94 -9.91 -5.09
CA GLY A 30 -9.29 -9.05 -6.23
C GLY A 30 -8.67 -7.66 -6.10
N ALA A 31 -8.69 -6.86 -7.18
CA ALA A 31 -8.28 -5.46 -7.16
C ALA A 31 -9.51 -4.56 -7.06
N ASP A 32 -9.36 -3.42 -6.38
CA ASP A 32 -10.33 -2.34 -6.43
C ASP A 32 -10.09 -1.51 -7.70
N HIS A 33 -11.16 -1.17 -8.39
CA HIS A 33 -11.13 -0.42 -9.65
C HIS A 33 -11.57 1.03 -9.49
N PHE A 34 -11.88 1.47 -8.27
CA PHE A 34 -12.32 2.83 -8.02
C PHE A 34 -11.16 3.80 -7.86
N VAL A 35 -11.39 5.02 -8.32
CA VAL A 35 -10.60 6.21 -7.98
C VAL A 35 -11.47 7.08 -7.09
N ASN A 36 -11.09 7.23 -5.83
CA ASN A 36 -11.81 8.07 -4.89
C ASN A 36 -11.32 9.52 -5.03
N LEU A 37 -12.26 10.46 -5.19
CA LEU A 37 -11.96 11.86 -5.46
C LEU A 37 -12.72 12.78 -4.49
N LEU A 38 -12.02 13.82 -4.03
CA LEU A 38 -12.63 14.95 -3.33
C LEU A 38 -12.09 16.23 -3.97
N PHE A 39 -12.98 17.12 -4.41
CA PHE A 39 -12.62 18.37 -5.08
C PHE A 39 -12.72 19.56 -4.12
N THR A 40 -11.82 20.53 -4.31
CA THR A 40 -11.87 21.81 -3.59
C THR A 40 -12.06 22.97 -4.57
N PHE A 41 -12.84 23.97 -4.13
CA PHE A 41 -13.19 25.13 -4.92
C PHE A 41 -12.92 26.41 -4.13
N ASP A 42 -12.66 27.51 -4.80
CA ASP A 42 -12.62 28.83 -4.20
C ASP A 42 -14.01 29.46 -4.04
N GLU A 43 -14.05 30.69 -3.52
CA GLU A 43 -15.29 31.44 -3.35
C GLU A 43 -16.02 31.76 -4.67
N LYS A 44 -15.31 31.75 -5.79
CA LYS A 44 -15.84 31.93 -7.13
C LYS A 44 -16.32 30.63 -7.77
N GLU A 45 -16.21 29.52 -7.02
CA GLU A 45 -16.53 28.18 -7.48
C GLU A 45 -15.59 27.65 -8.58
N GLU A 46 -14.37 28.20 -8.66
CA GLU A 46 -13.33 27.69 -9.53
C GLU A 46 -12.58 26.54 -8.84
N LEU A 47 -12.22 25.50 -9.59
CA LEU A 47 -11.51 24.34 -9.09
C LEU A 47 -10.11 24.75 -8.61
N THR A 48 -9.81 24.52 -7.34
CA THR A 48 -8.48 24.81 -6.74
C THR A 48 -7.63 23.57 -6.51
N GLY A 49 -8.26 22.42 -6.34
CA GLY A 49 -7.53 21.20 -6.09
C GLY A 49 -8.39 19.95 -5.99
N ALA A 50 -7.71 18.82 -5.80
CA ALA A 50 -8.36 17.54 -5.51
C ALA A 50 -7.49 16.62 -4.67
N ILE A 51 -8.13 15.82 -3.83
CA ILE A 51 -7.55 14.60 -3.26
C ILE A 51 -7.85 13.47 -4.23
N ILE A 52 -6.83 12.66 -4.54
CA ILE A 52 -6.94 11.50 -5.43
C ILE A 52 -6.42 10.29 -4.67
N ASN A 53 -7.32 9.39 -4.29
CA ASN A 53 -7.00 8.18 -3.53
C ASN A 53 -7.22 6.95 -4.40
N VAL A 54 -6.15 6.19 -4.64
CA VAL A 54 -6.18 5.00 -5.50
C VAL A 54 -5.46 3.83 -4.85
N PRO A 55 -5.98 2.60 -4.98
CA PRO A 55 -5.36 1.39 -4.46
C PRO A 55 -4.26 0.88 -5.39
N CYS A 56 -3.22 1.68 -5.57
CA CYS A 56 -2.11 1.36 -6.47
C CYS A 56 -0.80 1.89 -5.89
N PRO A 57 0.16 1.02 -5.55
CA PRO A 57 1.44 1.48 -5.05
C PRO A 57 2.25 2.14 -6.18
N SER A 58 2.99 3.21 -5.84
CA SER A 58 3.82 3.97 -6.79
C SER A 58 5.17 3.29 -6.99
N GLN A 59 5.18 2.15 -7.69
CA GLN A 59 6.33 1.24 -7.79
C GLN A 59 6.64 0.81 -9.24
N ASN A 60 6.23 1.59 -10.26
CA ASN A 60 6.54 1.23 -11.65
C ASN A 60 8.02 1.34 -11.96
N THR A 61 8.70 2.33 -11.37
CA THR A 61 10.12 2.63 -11.61
C THR A 61 10.99 2.35 -10.40
N GLU A 62 10.59 1.46 -9.50
CA GLU A 62 11.32 1.13 -8.27
C GLU A 62 12.72 0.53 -8.49
N ASN A 63 12.98 -0.05 -9.66
CA ASN A 63 14.28 -0.59 -10.03
C ASN A 63 15.20 0.42 -10.74
N GLU A 64 14.75 1.64 -10.92
CA GLU A 64 15.52 2.70 -11.56
C GLU A 64 16.35 3.49 -10.53
N TYR A 65 17.55 3.92 -10.90
CA TYR A 65 18.47 4.62 -9.99
C TYR A 65 18.34 6.15 -10.09
N TYR A 66 17.10 6.65 -9.95
CA TYR A 66 16.80 8.07 -9.84
C TYR A 66 15.60 8.35 -8.94
N LEU A 67 15.51 9.57 -8.42
CA LEU A 67 14.35 10.00 -7.63
C LEU A 67 13.16 10.27 -8.55
N SER A 68 12.01 9.72 -8.22
CA SER A 68 10.79 9.84 -9.02
C SER A 68 9.55 9.88 -8.12
N ALA A 69 8.56 10.68 -8.51
CA ALA A 69 7.20 10.60 -7.98
C ALA A 69 6.38 9.49 -8.65
N ASP A 70 7.02 8.62 -9.43
CA ASP A 70 6.41 7.55 -10.21
C ASP A 70 5.25 8.10 -11.09
N TYR A 71 4.15 7.37 -11.25
CA TYR A 71 3.02 7.81 -12.08
C TYR A 71 2.33 9.09 -11.56
N TRP A 72 2.53 9.48 -10.31
CA TRP A 72 1.89 10.69 -9.76
C TRP A 72 2.35 11.99 -10.43
N ASN A 73 3.60 12.05 -10.92
CA ASN A 73 4.04 13.19 -11.71
C ASN A 73 3.28 13.26 -13.03
N ASP A 74 3.12 12.13 -13.71
CA ASP A 74 2.41 12.06 -14.98
C ASP A 74 0.91 12.38 -14.81
N VAL A 75 0.31 11.96 -13.68
CA VAL A 75 -1.07 12.34 -13.29
C VAL A 75 -1.19 13.86 -13.16
N ARG A 76 -0.26 14.51 -12.43
CA ARG A 76 -0.26 15.97 -12.27
C ARG A 76 -0.15 16.69 -13.62
N ILE A 77 0.74 16.23 -14.47
CA ILE A 77 0.91 16.81 -15.82
C ILE A 77 -0.38 16.65 -16.63
N ALA A 78 -0.98 15.47 -16.64
CA ALA A 78 -2.18 15.19 -17.42
C ALA A 78 -3.37 16.04 -16.96
N ILE A 79 -3.63 16.10 -15.65
CA ILE A 79 -4.75 16.85 -15.08
C ILE A 79 -4.54 18.36 -15.24
N ARG A 80 -3.34 18.87 -14.91
CA ARG A 80 -3.04 20.31 -15.02
C ARG A 80 -3.07 20.84 -16.45
N LYS A 81 -2.77 20.01 -17.42
CA LYS A 81 -2.93 20.37 -18.84
C LYS A 81 -4.34 20.82 -19.20
N LYS A 82 -5.36 20.28 -18.52
CA LYS A 82 -6.77 20.57 -18.77
C LYS A 82 -7.36 21.59 -17.79
N TYR A 83 -7.00 21.48 -16.52
CA TYR A 83 -7.62 22.24 -15.44
C TYR A 83 -6.77 23.39 -14.88
N GLY A 84 -5.59 23.63 -15.45
CA GLY A 84 -4.67 24.65 -14.94
C GLY A 84 -3.84 24.17 -13.74
N ASP A 85 -3.16 25.10 -13.07
CA ASP A 85 -2.23 24.78 -11.97
C ASP A 85 -2.98 24.60 -10.64
N ILE A 86 -3.77 23.55 -10.55
CA ILE A 86 -4.48 23.13 -9.35
C ILE A 86 -3.63 22.28 -8.42
N TYR A 87 -3.97 22.28 -7.13
CA TYR A 87 -3.33 21.41 -6.13
C TYR A 87 -3.87 19.98 -6.20
N LEU A 88 -2.96 19.02 -6.26
CA LEU A 88 -3.32 17.59 -6.28
C LEU A 88 -2.63 16.88 -5.12
N LEU A 89 -3.42 16.35 -4.19
CA LEU A 89 -2.98 15.52 -3.07
C LEU A 89 -3.19 14.05 -3.41
N PRO A 90 -2.13 13.33 -3.82
CA PRO A 90 -2.21 11.91 -4.06
C PRO A 90 -2.21 11.14 -2.74
N GLN A 91 -3.02 10.09 -2.67
CA GLN A 91 -3.07 9.15 -1.55
C GLN A 91 -3.05 7.72 -2.09
N CYS A 92 -2.33 6.85 -1.40
CA CYS A 92 -2.41 5.42 -1.63
C CYS A 92 -3.49 4.82 -0.73
N ALA A 93 -4.51 4.25 -1.34
CA ALA A 93 -5.50 3.41 -0.66
C ALA A 93 -4.88 2.04 -0.33
N ALA A 94 -5.63 1.14 0.30
CA ALA A 94 -5.12 -0.19 0.61
C ALA A 94 -4.60 -0.89 -0.66
N ALA A 95 -3.35 -1.30 -0.64
CA ALA A 95 -2.63 -1.85 -1.79
C ALA A 95 -1.53 -2.86 -1.39
N GLY A 96 -1.57 -3.39 -0.15
CA GLY A 96 -0.56 -4.31 0.36
C GLY A 96 -0.49 -5.63 -0.42
N ASP A 97 -1.61 -6.06 -0.98
CA ASP A 97 -1.74 -7.23 -1.86
C ASP A 97 -1.76 -6.87 -3.36
N LEU A 98 -1.45 -5.62 -3.71
CA LEU A 98 -1.49 -5.13 -5.08
C LEU A 98 -0.09 -4.76 -5.60
N ALA A 99 0.04 -4.75 -6.91
CA ALA A 99 1.20 -4.23 -7.61
C ALA A 99 0.76 -3.43 -8.84
N PRO A 100 1.49 -2.37 -9.24
CA PRO A 100 1.16 -1.57 -10.42
C PRO A 100 1.47 -2.30 -11.74
N ARG A 101 1.79 -3.59 -11.67
CA ARG A 101 2.21 -4.43 -12.80
C ARG A 101 1.19 -5.51 -13.09
N ILE A 102 1.04 -5.85 -14.36
CA ILE A 102 0.27 -7.01 -14.78
C ILE A 102 1.05 -8.29 -14.46
N LEU A 103 0.44 -9.23 -13.73
CA LEU A 103 1.03 -10.54 -13.43
C LEU A 103 0.70 -11.58 -14.51
N HIS A 104 -0.47 -11.49 -15.12
CA HIS A 104 -0.89 -12.30 -16.27
C HIS A 104 -1.15 -11.41 -17.49
N TYR A 105 -1.37 -12.01 -18.66
CA TYR A 105 -1.58 -11.28 -19.92
C TYR A 105 -0.46 -10.29 -20.29
N LYS A 106 0.79 -10.55 -19.87
CA LYS A 106 1.94 -9.67 -20.15
C LYS A 106 2.12 -9.42 -21.65
N GLN A 107 1.97 -10.46 -22.49
CA GLN A 107 2.06 -10.33 -23.94
C GLN A 107 0.95 -9.45 -24.52
N ALA A 108 -0.27 -9.54 -23.97
CA ALA A 108 -1.37 -8.69 -24.41
C ALA A 108 -1.15 -7.22 -24.02
N GLN A 109 -0.57 -6.96 -22.84
CA GLN A 109 -0.17 -5.62 -22.43
C GLN A 109 0.92 -5.06 -23.33
N ASP A 110 1.95 -5.83 -23.61
CA ASP A 110 3.04 -5.44 -24.50
C ASP A 110 2.52 -5.09 -25.91
N ARG A 111 1.67 -5.96 -26.47
CA ARG A 111 1.01 -5.69 -27.76
C ARG A 111 0.16 -4.41 -27.73
N ARG A 112 -0.62 -4.20 -26.66
CA ARG A 112 -1.44 -3.01 -26.45
C ARG A 112 -0.57 -1.76 -26.41
N PHE A 113 0.55 -1.80 -25.69
CA PHE A 113 1.47 -0.65 -25.59
C PHE A 113 2.13 -0.32 -26.91
N ARG A 114 2.56 -1.32 -27.69
CA ARG A 114 3.07 -1.11 -29.05
C ARG A 114 2.05 -0.44 -29.96
N LEU A 115 0.80 -0.89 -29.92
CA LEU A 115 -0.26 -0.33 -30.74
C LEU A 115 -0.67 1.09 -30.28
N LYS A 116 -0.69 1.35 -28.98
CA LYS A 116 -1.14 2.62 -28.41
C LYS A 116 -0.06 3.70 -28.44
N TYR A 117 1.19 3.31 -28.13
CA TYR A 117 2.28 4.27 -27.90
C TYR A 117 3.37 4.23 -29.01
N GLY A 118 3.40 3.23 -29.87
CA GLY A 118 4.32 3.15 -31.00
C GLY A 118 5.79 3.31 -30.59
N GLU A 119 6.51 4.20 -31.25
CA GLU A 119 7.92 4.48 -31.00
C GLU A 119 8.19 4.91 -29.56
N SER A 120 7.26 5.64 -28.94
CA SER A 120 7.39 6.05 -27.53
C SER A 120 7.47 4.85 -26.56
N PHE A 121 6.85 3.72 -26.89
CA PHE A 121 7.02 2.49 -26.12
C PHE A 121 8.42 1.89 -26.28
N ALA A 122 8.93 1.86 -27.52
CA ALA A 122 10.27 1.35 -27.80
C ALA A 122 11.36 2.17 -27.09
N GLU A 123 11.20 3.49 -27.01
CA GLU A 123 12.13 4.40 -26.34
C GLU A 123 12.08 4.33 -24.81
N LYS A 124 10.88 4.33 -24.24
CA LYS A 124 10.67 4.41 -22.78
C LYS A 124 10.80 3.06 -22.08
N GLY A 125 10.47 1.98 -22.77
CA GLY A 125 10.36 0.65 -22.18
C GLY A 125 9.07 0.42 -21.39
N LEU A 126 8.93 -0.80 -20.86
CA LEU A 126 7.70 -1.29 -20.25
C LEU A 126 7.30 -0.49 -19.01
N GLU A 127 8.21 -0.29 -18.07
CA GLU A 127 7.92 0.31 -16.75
C GLU A 127 7.45 1.77 -16.89
N ARG A 128 8.15 2.55 -17.69
CA ARG A 128 7.79 3.96 -17.91
C ARG A 128 6.51 4.13 -18.73
N THR A 129 6.25 3.20 -19.66
CA THR A 129 5.00 3.20 -20.42
C THR A 129 3.82 2.78 -19.54
N ALA A 130 3.99 1.80 -18.65
CA ALA A 130 2.98 1.41 -17.67
C ALA A 130 2.62 2.58 -16.73
N ARG A 131 3.62 3.34 -16.27
CA ARG A 131 3.45 4.56 -15.48
C ARG A 131 2.58 5.59 -16.22
N GLN A 132 2.87 5.84 -17.50
CA GLN A 132 2.07 6.74 -18.34
C GLN A 132 0.63 6.23 -18.49
N ASP A 133 0.43 4.93 -18.75
CA ASP A 133 -0.90 4.33 -18.92
C ASP A 133 -1.75 4.42 -17.63
N ILE A 134 -1.15 4.24 -16.46
CA ILE A 134 -1.82 4.44 -15.17
C ILE A 134 -2.26 5.89 -15.01
N ALA A 135 -1.36 6.82 -15.31
CA ALA A 135 -1.66 8.25 -15.20
C ALA A 135 -2.81 8.69 -16.12
N GLU A 136 -2.84 8.21 -17.36
CA GLU A 136 -3.92 8.48 -18.31
C GLU A 136 -5.27 7.93 -17.82
N ARG A 137 -5.28 6.76 -17.19
CA ARG A 137 -6.51 6.16 -16.61
C ARG A 137 -7.02 6.96 -15.41
N ILE A 138 -6.12 7.40 -14.52
CA ILE A 138 -6.49 8.23 -13.38
C ILE A 138 -7.02 9.59 -13.86
N ALA A 139 -6.37 10.21 -14.85
CA ALA A 139 -6.83 11.47 -15.41
C ALA A 139 -8.19 11.34 -16.12
N ALA A 140 -8.43 10.23 -16.82
CA ALA A 140 -9.73 9.95 -17.43
C ALA A 140 -10.83 9.77 -16.37
N ALA A 141 -10.55 9.05 -15.28
CA ALA A 141 -11.49 8.91 -14.16
C ALA A 141 -11.76 10.27 -13.47
N PHE A 142 -10.73 11.10 -13.31
CA PHE A 142 -10.88 12.46 -12.80
C PHE A 142 -11.83 13.28 -13.68
N ASP A 143 -11.65 13.24 -15.00
CA ASP A 143 -12.47 13.95 -15.96
C ASP A 143 -13.95 13.52 -15.90
N GLU A 144 -14.18 12.21 -15.86
CA GLU A 144 -15.52 11.62 -15.79
C GLU A 144 -16.25 12.08 -14.51
N VAL A 145 -15.59 11.91 -13.35
CA VAL A 145 -16.19 12.26 -12.06
C VAL A 145 -16.39 13.76 -11.92
N TYR A 146 -15.42 14.58 -12.32
CA TYR A 146 -15.53 16.03 -12.25
C TYR A 146 -16.73 16.58 -13.02
N ALA A 147 -17.07 15.99 -14.17
CA ALA A 147 -18.17 16.44 -15.02
C ALA A 147 -19.55 16.43 -14.33
N TRP A 148 -19.73 15.59 -13.32
CA TRP A 148 -20.96 15.53 -12.55
C TRP A 148 -20.80 15.94 -11.09
N ALA A 149 -19.71 15.61 -10.42
CA ALA A 149 -19.46 15.96 -9.02
C ALA A 149 -19.33 17.47 -8.81
N SER A 150 -18.83 18.21 -9.81
CA SER A 150 -18.75 19.68 -9.76
C SER A 150 -20.12 20.38 -9.70
N LYS A 151 -21.21 19.67 -9.92
CA LYS A 151 -22.57 20.20 -9.81
C LYS A 151 -23.08 20.27 -8.37
N GLU A 152 -22.47 19.52 -7.46
CA GLU A 152 -22.79 19.50 -6.04
C GLU A 152 -21.62 20.04 -5.24
N LYS A 153 -21.71 21.29 -4.80
CA LYS A 153 -20.69 21.98 -4.03
C LYS A 153 -21.24 22.36 -2.66
N LYS A 154 -20.47 22.10 -1.61
CA LYS A 154 -20.78 22.53 -0.25
C LYS A 154 -19.90 23.72 0.11
N ARG A 155 -20.49 24.75 0.72
CA ARG A 155 -19.77 25.97 1.15
C ARG A 155 -19.30 25.88 2.59
N GLU A 156 -19.96 25.06 3.38
CA GLU A 156 -19.65 24.83 4.78
C GLU A 156 -19.49 23.33 4.99
N ALA A 157 -18.55 22.95 5.83
CA ALA A 157 -18.32 21.56 6.19
C ALA A 157 -17.89 21.44 7.65
N ARG A 158 -18.52 20.55 8.39
CA ARG A 158 -18.12 20.21 9.76
C ARG A 158 -16.95 19.22 9.71
N ILE A 159 -15.85 19.58 10.35
CA ILE A 159 -14.67 18.70 10.47
C ILE A 159 -14.62 18.17 11.89
N THR A 160 -14.53 16.87 12.03
CA THR A 160 -14.27 16.17 13.31
C THR A 160 -13.06 15.26 13.12
N HIS A 161 -12.07 15.37 13.99
CA HIS A 161 -10.87 14.56 13.94
C HIS A 161 -10.67 13.85 15.27
N VAL A 162 -10.60 12.53 15.23
CA VAL A 162 -10.32 11.68 16.39
C VAL A 162 -9.02 10.93 16.16
N VAL A 163 -8.20 10.88 17.22
CA VAL A 163 -6.94 10.13 17.24
C VAL A 163 -6.95 9.22 18.44
N GLU A 164 -6.82 7.91 18.20
CA GLU A 164 -6.73 6.92 19.28
C GLU A 164 -5.57 5.94 19.05
N THR A 165 -4.97 5.48 20.14
CA THR A 165 -4.01 4.37 20.09
C THR A 165 -4.75 3.07 20.26
N VAL A 166 -4.90 2.33 19.17
CA VAL A 166 -5.54 1.01 19.13
C VAL A 166 -4.52 -0.09 19.40
N GLN A 167 -4.98 -1.19 20.01
CA GLN A 167 -4.14 -2.31 20.41
C GLN A 167 -4.42 -3.54 19.54
N LEU A 168 -3.58 -3.77 18.53
CA LEU A 168 -3.75 -4.82 17.54
C LEU A 168 -3.02 -6.11 17.96
N SER A 169 -3.63 -7.26 17.73
CA SER A 169 -3.01 -8.57 18.00
C SER A 169 -1.81 -8.80 17.10
N LYS A 170 -0.61 -8.97 17.71
CA LYS A 170 0.62 -9.25 16.99
C LYS A 170 0.58 -10.58 16.25
N ARG A 171 1.33 -10.64 15.15
CA ARG A 171 1.73 -11.91 14.55
C ARG A 171 2.80 -12.54 15.44
N LEU A 172 2.44 -13.62 16.11
CA LEU A 172 3.38 -14.37 16.93
C LEU A 172 4.35 -15.17 16.05
N ILE A 173 5.58 -15.27 16.52
CA ILE A 173 6.63 -16.10 15.92
C ILE A 173 6.52 -17.49 16.53
N SER A 174 6.45 -18.54 15.70
CA SER A 174 6.42 -19.92 16.18
C SER A 174 7.81 -20.39 16.64
N ASP A 175 7.85 -21.49 17.41
CA ASP A 175 9.11 -22.12 17.84
C ASP A 175 9.96 -22.54 16.63
N GLU A 176 9.30 -22.99 15.56
CA GLU A 176 9.96 -23.39 14.30
C GLU A 176 10.57 -22.17 13.59
N GLU A 177 9.81 -21.08 13.47
CA GLU A 177 10.31 -19.82 12.89
C GLU A 177 11.48 -19.23 13.70
N TYR A 178 11.40 -19.32 15.02
CA TYR A 178 12.46 -18.90 15.91
C TYR A 178 13.73 -19.73 15.73
N ALA A 179 13.59 -21.07 15.70
CA ALA A 179 14.74 -21.97 15.47
C ALA A 179 15.39 -21.69 14.09
N TYR A 180 14.59 -21.51 13.06
CA TYR A 180 15.05 -21.13 11.73
C TYR A 180 15.80 -19.79 11.74
N ALA A 181 15.24 -18.78 12.41
CA ALA A 181 15.88 -17.47 12.51
C ALA A 181 17.21 -17.51 13.26
N LYS A 182 17.32 -18.29 14.34
CA LYS A 182 18.59 -18.50 15.08
C LYS A 182 19.65 -19.15 14.20
N GLN A 183 19.29 -20.18 13.45
CA GLN A 183 20.20 -20.83 12.53
C GLN A 183 20.68 -19.87 11.43
N GLY A 184 19.74 -19.15 10.79
CA GLY A 184 20.08 -18.17 9.77
C GLY A 184 20.96 -17.04 10.30
N TYR A 185 20.64 -16.52 11.48
CA TYR A 185 21.45 -15.48 12.13
C TYR A 185 22.89 -15.96 12.38
N ALA A 186 23.07 -17.15 12.92
CA ALA A 186 24.39 -17.72 13.16
C ALA A 186 25.21 -17.91 11.87
N GLN A 187 24.54 -18.36 10.79
CA GLN A 187 25.17 -18.51 9.47
C GLN A 187 25.60 -17.15 8.89
N GLU A 188 24.77 -16.13 8.97
CA GLU A 188 25.10 -14.80 8.45
C GLU A 188 26.14 -14.08 9.33
N MET A 189 26.12 -14.31 10.64
CA MET A 189 27.15 -13.76 11.56
C MET A 189 28.54 -14.39 11.34
N ALA A 190 28.63 -15.62 10.85
CA ALA A 190 29.91 -16.30 10.53
C ALA A 190 30.56 -15.72 9.25
N LYS A 191 29.86 -14.97 8.43
CA LYS A 191 30.42 -14.32 7.24
C LYS A 191 31.09 -12.99 7.63
N GLU A 192 32.20 -12.68 7.00
CA GLU A 192 32.85 -11.37 7.17
C GLU A 192 32.37 -10.35 6.13
N TYR A 193 32.45 -9.09 6.51
CA TYR A 193 32.23 -8.02 5.55
C TYR A 193 33.39 -7.94 4.56
N ARG A 194 33.11 -7.72 3.29
CA ARG A 194 34.14 -7.50 2.28
C ARG A 194 34.92 -6.21 2.57
N THR A 195 36.22 -6.27 2.48
CA THR A 195 37.14 -5.13 2.67
C THR A 195 37.82 -4.69 1.39
N ASP A 196 37.73 -5.51 0.32
CA ASP A 196 38.38 -5.34 -0.97
C ASP A 196 37.38 -5.32 -2.14
N GLY A 197 37.91 -5.12 -3.35
CA GLY A 197 37.12 -5.10 -4.57
C GLY A 197 36.54 -3.72 -4.92
N ASP A 198 35.66 -3.68 -5.91
CA ASP A 198 34.97 -2.45 -6.34
C ASP A 198 34.16 -1.84 -5.19
N PRO A 199 34.28 -0.52 -4.91
CA PRO A 199 33.62 0.10 -3.77
C PRO A 199 32.09 0.01 -3.81
N GLN A 200 31.48 0.09 -4.99
CA GLN A 200 30.02 0.05 -5.13
C GLN A 200 29.50 -1.38 -4.92
N GLU A 201 30.17 -2.36 -5.53
CA GLU A 201 29.86 -3.78 -5.32
C GLU A 201 30.06 -4.21 -3.86
N ARG A 202 31.14 -3.76 -3.25
CA ARG A 202 31.42 -4.01 -1.81
C ARG A 202 30.34 -3.42 -0.93
N LEU A 203 29.93 -2.17 -1.17
CA LEU A 203 28.84 -1.54 -0.42
C LEU A 203 27.55 -2.32 -0.56
N PHE A 204 27.19 -2.72 -1.77
CA PHE A 204 25.98 -3.51 -2.03
C PHE A 204 26.01 -4.84 -1.28
N GLN A 205 27.07 -5.64 -1.42
CA GLN A 205 27.19 -6.95 -0.77
C GLN A 205 27.19 -6.85 0.77
N ASN A 206 27.86 -5.84 1.32
CA ASN A 206 27.89 -5.61 2.75
C ASN A 206 26.53 -5.14 3.28
N SER A 207 25.78 -4.34 2.52
CA SER A 207 24.42 -3.92 2.86
C SER A 207 23.45 -5.10 2.86
N VAL A 208 23.59 -6.02 1.90
CA VAL A 208 22.81 -7.26 1.87
C VAL A 208 23.09 -8.12 3.11
N LEU A 209 24.36 -8.33 3.45
CA LEU A 209 24.74 -9.09 4.64
C LEU A 209 24.23 -8.46 5.93
N TYR A 210 24.34 -7.13 6.06
CA TYR A 210 23.79 -6.38 7.18
C TYR A 210 22.27 -6.54 7.30
N SER A 211 21.57 -6.41 6.19
CA SER A 211 20.10 -6.55 6.13
C SER A 211 19.65 -7.96 6.52
N LEU A 212 20.35 -9.01 6.08
CA LEU A 212 20.04 -10.39 6.45
C LEU A 212 20.23 -10.63 7.95
N ARG A 213 21.34 -10.16 8.52
CA ARG A 213 21.58 -10.24 9.97
C ARG A 213 20.47 -9.57 10.76
N ASN A 214 20.11 -8.35 10.42
CA ASN A 214 19.04 -7.61 11.11
C ASN A 214 17.67 -8.26 10.94
N ARG A 215 17.40 -8.83 9.76
CA ARG A 215 16.16 -9.57 9.50
C ARG A 215 15.98 -10.75 10.45
N TYR A 216 17.01 -11.60 10.58
CA TYR A 216 16.95 -12.73 11.50
C TYR A 216 16.93 -12.29 12.96
N LYS A 217 17.75 -11.29 13.31
CA LYS A 217 17.77 -10.74 14.67
C LYS A 217 16.39 -10.19 15.06
N GLY A 218 15.73 -9.46 14.17
CA GLY A 218 14.38 -8.93 14.42
C GLY A 218 13.34 -10.01 14.72
N ILE A 219 13.44 -11.21 14.11
CA ILE A 219 12.57 -12.35 14.42
C ILE A 219 12.86 -12.90 15.80
N ILE A 220 14.16 -13.06 16.14
CA ILE A 220 14.58 -13.53 17.45
C ILE A 220 14.07 -12.58 18.55
N ASP A 221 14.31 -11.29 18.40
CA ASP A 221 13.89 -10.26 19.36
C ASP A 221 12.36 -10.25 19.54
N ARG A 222 11.60 -10.38 18.44
CA ARG A 222 10.13 -10.45 18.49
C ARG A 222 9.63 -11.69 19.23
N TYR A 223 10.27 -12.86 19.01
CA TYR A 223 9.90 -14.08 19.74
C TYR A 223 10.10 -13.93 21.24
N GLU A 224 11.21 -13.34 21.67
CA GLU A 224 11.47 -13.13 23.09
C GLU A 224 10.48 -12.13 23.72
N ALA A 225 10.17 -11.04 23.01
CA ALA A 225 9.30 -9.99 23.53
C ALA A 225 7.78 -10.33 23.48
N GLN A 226 7.35 -11.27 22.62
CA GLN A 226 5.92 -11.47 22.34
C GLN A 226 5.09 -11.96 23.54
N LYS A 227 5.74 -12.60 24.52
CA LYS A 227 5.06 -13.07 25.74
C LYS A 227 4.60 -11.93 26.63
N GLU A 228 5.40 -10.87 26.71
CA GLU A 228 5.14 -9.69 27.54
C GLU A 228 4.36 -8.63 26.78
N GLN A 229 4.51 -8.61 25.46
CA GLN A 229 3.92 -7.60 24.58
C GLN A 229 3.13 -8.26 23.44
N PRO A 230 1.97 -8.87 23.69
CA PRO A 230 1.19 -9.56 22.67
C PRO A 230 0.42 -8.61 21.73
N LYS A 231 0.32 -7.34 22.09
CA LYS A 231 -0.36 -6.30 21.32
C LYS A 231 0.61 -5.32 20.68
N PHE A 232 0.21 -4.82 19.55
CA PHE A 232 0.91 -3.80 18.76
C PHE A 232 0.13 -2.49 18.86
N PRO A 233 0.67 -1.46 19.51
CA PRO A 233 0.02 -0.15 19.57
C PRO A 233 0.12 0.54 18.21
N MET A 234 -0.99 1.04 17.70
CA MET A 234 -1.05 1.83 16.47
C MET A 234 -1.87 3.09 16.69
N GLU A 235 -1.34 4.23 16.28
CA GLU A 235 -2.08 5.47 16.21
C GLU A 235 -3.03 5.45 15.02
N LEU A 236 -4.33 5.50 15.28
CA LEU A 236 -5.40 5.53 14.30
C LEU A 236 -6.01 6.92 14.23
N HIS A 237 -5.94 7.54 13.06
CA HIS A 237 -6.64 8.79 12.78
C HIS A 237 -7.90 8.52 11.97
N VAL A 238 -9.03 9.07 12.44
CA VAL A 238 -10.29 9.11 11.69
C VAL A 238 -10.77 10.55 11.63
N ILE A 239 -10.99 11.03 10.41
CA ILE A 239 -11.47 12.38 10.14
C ILE A 239 -12.83 12.28 9.44
N GLY A 240 -13.85 12.90 10.02
CA GLY A 240 -15.12 13.14 9.36
C GLY A 240 -15.15 14.55 8.77
N LEU A 241 -15.55 14.66 7.52
CA LEU A 241 -15.77 15.92 6.80
C LEU A 241 -17.18 15.86 6.22
N ASP A 242 -18.17 16.33 6.97
CA ASP A 242 -19.59 16.16 6.67
C ASP A 242 -19.97 14.70 6.40
N ASP A 243 -20.26 14.37 5.14
CA ASP A 243 -20.66 13.04 4.66
C ASP A 243 -19.50 12.20 4.10
N VAL A 244 -18.27 12.71 4.18
CA VAL A 244 -17.05 12.04 3.75
C VAL A 244 -16.17 11.76 4.95
N ALA A 245 -15.42 10.66 4.94
CA ALA A 245 -14.47 10.34 5.98
C ALA A 245 -13.11 9.88 5.43
N PHE A 246 -12.08 10.03 6.29
CA PHE A 246 -10.73 9.52 6.07
C PHE A 246 -10.34 8.66 7.27
N ALA A 247 -9.73 7.50 6.98
CA ALA A 247 -9.15 6.62 8.01
C ALA A 247 -7.73 6.25 7.61
N SER A 248 -6.75 6.54 8.48
CA SER A 248 -5.34 6.24 8.23
C SER A 248 -4.92 4.92 8.87
N ASN A 249 -3.86 4.33 8.34
CA ASN A 249 -3.12 3.26 8.98
C ASN A 249 -1.66 3.26 8.50
N GLN A 250 -0.76 2.70 9.30
CA GLN A 250 0.67 2.69 9.00
C GLN A 250 1.14 1.49 8.17
N PHE A 251 0.24 0.58 7.80
CA PHE A 251 0.58 -0.66 7.12
C PHE A 251 0.53 -0.53 5.60
N GLU A 252 1.19 -1.45 4.90
CA GLU A 252 0.80 -1.87 3.55
C GLU A 252 -0.43 -2.79 3.72
N LEU A 253 -1.60 -2.15 3.75
CA LEU A 253 -2.87 -2.79 4.12
C LEU A 253 -3.41 -3.61 2.95
N TYR A 254 -3.85 -4.84 3.21
CA TYR A 254 -4.55 -5.64 2.20
C TYR A 254 -5.93 -5.07 1.89
N MET A 255 -6.31 -5.16 0.63
CA MET A 255 -7.52 -4.56 0.04
C MET A 255 -8.81 -4.98 0.76
N ASP A 256 -8.93 -6.22 1.19
CA ASP A 256 -10.14 -6.73 1.82
C ASP A 256 -10.49 -5.96 3.11
N TYR A 257 -9.50 -5.51 3.89
CA TYR A 257 -9.74 -4.69 5.07
C TYR A 257 -10.35 -3.33 4.71
N GLN A 258 -9.88 -2.70 3.62
CA GLN A 258 -10.50 -1.48 3.11
C GLN A 258 -11.96 -1.70 2.74
N HIS A 259 -12.27 -2.77 2.00
CA HIS A 259 -13.64 -3.09 1.61
C HIS A 259 -14.55 -3.31 2.83
N ARG A 260 -14.04 -3.98 3.89
CA ARG A 260 -14.79 -4.16 5.14
C ARG A 260 -15.06 -2.83 5.86
N ILE A 261 -14.09 -1.92 5.88
CA ILE A 261 -14.26 -0.59 6.46
C ILE A 261 -15.29 0.21 5.64
N GLN A 262 -15.12 0.29 4.33
CA GLN A 262 -16.00 1.06 3.45
C GLN A 262 -17.44 0.54 3.45
N ALA A 263 -17.63 -0.78 3.39
CA ALA A 263 -18.96 -1.41 3.40
C ALA A 263 -19.74 -1.18 4.71
N ARG A 264 -19.05 -0.88 5.81
CA ARG A 264 -19.64 -0.69 7.14
C ARG A 264 -19.63 0.76 7.60
N SER A 265 -18.99 1.65 6.83
CA SER A 265 -18.93 3.08 7.12
C SER A 265 -20.32 3.72 7.01
N PRO A 266 -20.71 4.61 7.94
CA PRO A 266 -21.93 5.39 7.83
C PRO A 266 -21.80 6.62 6.92
N PHE A 267 -20.61 6.88 6.40
CA PHE A 267 -20.33 8.00 5.49
C PHE A 267 -20.64 7.61 4.04
N VAL A 268 -20.99 8.60 3.23
CA VAL A 268 -21.23 8.41 1.78
C VAL A 268 -19.98 7.91 1.08
N GLN A 269 -18.80 8.42 1.49
CA GLN A 269 -17.51 8.01 0.97
C GLN A 269 -16.48 7.96 2.09
N THR A 270 -15.68 6.90 2.12
CA THR A 270 -14.59 6.73 3.08
C THR A 270 -13.28 6.47 2.36
N PHE A 271 -12.35 7.37 2.55
CA PHE A 271 -10.98 7.28 2.06
C PHE A 271 -10.14 6.50 3.09
N VAL A 272 -9.65 5.34 2.70
CA VAL A 272 -8.65 4.62 3.50
C VAL A 272 -7.27 5.03 2.99
N VAL A 273 -6.39 5.47 3.90
CA VAL A 273 -5.05 5.97 3.58
C VAL A 273 -4.03 5.07 4.26
N GLN A 274 -3.33 4.28 3.46
CA GLN A 274 -2.26 3.41 3.97
C GLN A 274 -0.92 4.14 4.07
N LEU A 275 0.05 3.55 4.78
CA LEU A 275 1.39 4.09 4.99
C LEU A 275 1.37 5.51 5.56
N ALA A 276 0.34 5.80 6.35
CA ALA A 276 0.14 7.07 7.03
C ALA A 276 -0.03 6.83 8.53
N GLY A 277 0.83 7.42 9.33
CA GLY A 277 0.82 7.24 10.78
C GLY A 277 2.01 7.89 11.44
N GLN A 278 2.16 7.66 12.73
CA GLN A 278 3.25 8.17 13.54
C GLN A 278 4.60 7.68 13.02
N SER A 279 5.59 8.56 12.98
CA SER A 279 6.97 8.18 12.73
C SER A 279 7.52 7.38 13.91
N GLY A 280 8.16 6.25 13.63
CA GLY A 280 8.76 5.42 14.67
C GLY A 280 8.76 3.93 14.35
N GLU A 281 8.78 3.11 15.39
CA GLU A 281 8.86 1.66 15.28
C GLU A 281 7.60 1.05 14.64
N GLY A 282 7.79 0.11 13.72
CA GLY A 282 6.73 -0.72 13.16
C GLY A 282 5.99 -0.16 11.95
N GLY A 283 6.35 1.04 11.46
CA GLY A 283 5.79 1.56 10.21
C GLY A 283 6.21 0.73 8.99
N GLY A 284 5.33 0.64 7.98
CA GLY A 284 5.66 0.03 6.70
C GLY A 284 5.62 -1.50 6.63
N SER A 285 5.12 -2.20 7.65
CA SER A 285 4.89 -3.64 7.54
C SER A 285 3.59 -3.95 6.80
N TYR A 286 3.51 -5.13 6.19
CA TYR A 286 2.26 -5.61 5.60
C TYR A 286 1.25 -6.02 6.66
N LEU A 287 -0.04 -5.79 6.38
CA LEU A 287 -1.13 -6.36 7.16
C LEU A 287 -1.99 -7.24 6.24
N CYS A 288 -1.66 -8.53 6.24
CA CYS A 288 -2.30 -9.51 5.39
C CYS A 288 -3.59 -10.07 6.01
N THR A 289 -4.52 -10.50 5.15
CA THR A 289 -5.71 -11.25 5.56
C THR A 289 -5.35 -12.68 5.96
N GLN A 290 -6.32 -13.41 6.56
CA GLN A 290 -6.17 -14.83 6.86
C GLN A 290 -5.81 -15.65 5.62
N ARG A 291 -6.45 -15.36 4.48
CA ARG A 291 -6.15 -16.03 3.20
C ARG A 291 -4.71 -15.76 2.74
N GLY A 292 -4.26 -14.50 2.82
CA GLY A 292 -2.89 -14.14 2.49
C GLY A 292 -1.88 -14.81 3.43
N PHE A 293 -2.21 -14.91 4.71
CA PHE A 293 -1.39 -15.59 5.70
C PHE A 293 -1.25 -17.09 5.40
N GLU A 294 -2.33 -17.76 5.09
CA GLU A 294 -2.35 -19.18 4.69
C GLU A 294 -1.64 -19.42 3.35
N GLY A 295 -1.73 -18.45 2.42
CA GLY A 295 -1.06 -18.48 1.13
C GLY A 295 0.47 -18.32 1.20
N ARG A 296 1.02 -17.92 2.36
CA ARG A 296 2.46 -17.83 2.64
C ARG A 296 3.27 -17.04 1.61
N GLY A 297 2.64 -16.06 0.94
CA GLY A 297 3.32 -15.16 0.01
C GLY A 297 4.33 -14.25 0.72
N TYR A 298 5.10 -13.49 -0.06
CA TYR A 298 6.12 -12.57 0.46
C TYR A 298 5.58 -11.64 1.54
N SER A 299 4.46 -10.98 1.28
CA SER A 299 3.86 -9.99 2.18
C SER A 299 3.24 -10.59 3.45
N ALA A 300 3.03 -11.92 3.50
CA ALA A 300 2.56 -12.66 4.67
C ALA A 300 3.69 -13.36 5.45
N SER A 301 4.94 -13.16 5.04
CA SER A 301 6.08 -13.78 5.72
C SER A 301 6.30 -13.20 7.12
N MET A 302 6.99 -13.97 7.98
CA MET A 302 7.35 -13.52 9.33
C MET A 302 8.19 -12.24 9.34
N TYR A 303 8.89 -11.93 8.25
CA TYR A 303 9.70 -10.72 8.11
C TYR A 303 8.87 -9.47 7.80
N CYS A 304 7.76 -9.65 7.09
CA CYS A 304 6.95 -8.57 6.55
C CYS A 304 5.70 -8.28 7.38
N ASN A 305 5.33 -9.16 8.31
CA ASN A 305 4.13 -9.01 9.13
C ASN A 305 4.47 -8.83 10.61
N LEU A 306 4.00 -7.74 11.20
CA LEU A 306 4.06 -7.47 12.65
C LEU A 306 2.72 -7.77 13.34
N VAL A 307 1.62 -7.60 12.62
CA VAL A 307 0.25 -7.76 13.10
C VAL A 307 -0.39 -8.96 12.41
N SER A 308 -1.14 -9.73 13.16
CA SER A 308 -1.83 -10.92 12.67
C SER A 308 -3.11 -10.55 11.89
N PRO A 309 -3.69 -11.50 11.13
CA PRO A 309 -5.02 -11.30 10.54
C PRO A 309 -6.12 -10.96 11.57
N ALA A 310 -6.00 -11.47 12.80
CA ALA A 310 -6.91 -11.09 13.90
C ALA A 310 -6.73 -9.60 14.27
N GLY A 311 -5.49 -9.12 14.34
CA GLY A 311 -5.20 -7.69 14.53
C GLY A 311 -5.70 -6.84 13.36
N GLY A 312 -5.69 -7.37 12.13
CA GLY A 312 -6.30 -6.72 10.98
C GLY A 312 -7.83 -6.57 11.13
N GLN A 313 -8.51 -7.59 11.66
CA GLN A 313 -9.93 -7.49 11.98
C GLN A 313 -10.18 -6.48 13.11
N GLU A 314 -9.34 -6.47 14.17
CA GLU A 314 -9.41 -5.47 15.23
C GLU A 314 -9.28 -4.04 14.66
N LEU A 315 -8.35 -3.81 13.72
CA LEU A 315 -8.23 -2.51 13.04
C LEU A 315 -9.52 -2.11 12.32
N VAL A 316 -10.17 -3.04 11.61
CA VAL A 316 -11.46 -2.79 10.95
C VAL A 316 -12.52 -2.39 11.98
N GLU A 317 -12.65 -3.15 13.09
CA GLU A 317 -13.66 -2.89 14.12
C GLU A 317 -13.48 -1.51 14.76
N GLU A 318 -12.25 -1.18 15.16
CA GLU A 318 -11.95 0.12 15.77
C GLU A 318 -12.16 1.28 14.78
N THR A 319 -11.75 1.12 13.53
CA THR A 319 -12.00 2.13 12.49
C THR A 319 -13.50 2.36 12.29
N VAL A 320 -14.29 1.28 12.18
CA VAL A 320 -15.75 1.39 11.99
C VAL A 320 -16.44 1.96 13.24
N ARG A 321 -15.96 1.63 14.44
CA ARG A 321 -16.46 2.22 15.69
C ARG A 321 -16.30 3.75 15.66
N LEU A 322 -15.08 4.23 15.41
CA LEU A 322 -14.79 5.67 15.36
C LEU A 322 -15.57 6.39 14.25
N LEU A 323 -15.69 5.78 13.06
CA LEU A 323 -16.51 6.33 11.99
C LEU A 323 -17.97 6.54 12.43
N LYS A 324 -18.57 5.58 13.13
CA LYS A 324 -19.94 5.67 13.64
C LYS A 324 -20.08 6.73 14.74
N GLU A 325 -19.12 6.81 15.66
CA GLU A 325 -19.13 7.82 16.73
C GLU A 325 -19.01 9.24 16.17
N ILE A 326 -18.10 9.47 15.21
CA ILE A 326 -17.98 10.75 14.53
C ILE A 326 -19.27 11.10 13.80
N ARG A 327 -19.88 10.17 13.06
CA ARG A 327 -21.11 10.42 12.35
C ARG A 327 -22.25 10.80 13.30
N ALA A 328 -22.41 10.07 14.39
CA ALA A 328 -23.43 10.39 15.41
C ALA A 328 -23.23 11.78 16.01
N SER A 329 -21.97 12.16 16.31
CA SER A 329 -21.66 13.51 16.84
C SER A 329 -21.91 14.64 15.84
N GLN A 330 -21.99 14.36 14.56
CA GLN A 330 -22.30 15.35 13.52
C GLN A 330 -23.80 15.54 13.31
N GLU A 331 -24.62 14.58 13.75
CA GLU A 331 -26.08 14.64 13.66
C GLU A 331 -26.72 15.32 14.88
N GLU A 332 -25.96 15.49 15.99
CA GLU A 332 -26.33 16.28 17.16
C GLU A 332 -26.06 17.79 16.94
#